data_bdd0a738ef4ec60c9b9ad377893233bb
#
_entry.id   bdd0a738ef4ec60c9b9ad377893233bb
#
_cell.length_a   1.000
_cell.length_b   1.000
_cell.length_c   1.000
_cell.angle_alpha   90.00
_cell.angle_beta   90.00
_cell.angle_gamma   90.00
#
_symmetry.space_group_name_H-M   'P 1'
#
loop_
_entity.id
_entity.type
_entity.pdbx_description
1 polymer ?
#
loop_
_entity_poly.entity_id
_entity_poly.type
_entity_poly.pdbx_seq_one_letter_code
_entity_poly.pdbx_strand_id
1 'polypeptide(L)'
;MDKNLDMLLSQLVEEIERIETTKNQFGKVMEHIKNKINLTKFPGITSSIIEPDFTKKIEPTSLAGLRIAGIDGGLVRRRFRSMDLLLTRGIAVIFQFGPEEGPNVDFYPDPFPEPQIRPMMLTLAGAELDQLASLERVAIELRVTLAVLDEFHTDLILVDGSLFYHPRDRPQTGSVVYEKFQEVLALYKQLYSKARKKDVTLVGIVKDSKSSRVTNLLGDILPHIIRKPEAFELMQGVDYRWLLKISRDCDILDTYLKEGERSFIFKYSSELQSTSNSLPEDFANWASSIWVTYLKTARDDLPLRIEILTNGNPDDVWKVDKALAAILPLSWQHPEYGIPTPILEADTRAKISSNETQLIVDRLMALSGLTYTSLEKRRSRNPFGGG
;
A
#
# COMPACT_ATOMS: atom_id res chain seq x y z
N MET A 1 -23.59 6.48 -34.07
CA MET A 1 -23.13 5.68 -32.96
C MET A 1 -23.84 4.33 -33.03
N ASP A 2 -23.16 3.26 -32.78
CA ASP A 2 -23.64 1.91 -33.02
C ASP A 2 -24.69 1.56 -31.95
N LYS A 3 -25.92 1.20 -32.33
CA LYS A 3 -27.02 0.82 -31.42
C LYS A 3 -26.60 -0.26 -30.42
N ASN A 4 -25.61 -1.08 -30.77
CA ASN A 4 -25.06 -2.10 -29.91
C ASN A 4 -24.21 -1.50 -28.77
N LEU A 5 -23.44 -0.42 -29.05
CA LEU A 5 -22.67 0.29 -28.04
C LEU A 5 -23.56 0.98 -27.01
N ASP A 6 -24.63 1.66 -27.49
CA ASP A 6 -25.57 2.35 -26.58
C ASP A 6 -26.30 1.35 -25.66
N MET A 7 -26.68 0.17 -26.18
CA MET A 7 -27.27 -0.90 -25.37
C MET A 7 -26.30 -1.43 -24.32
N LEU A 8 -25.03 -1.66 -24.66
CA LEU A 8 -24.01 -2.12 -23.70
C LEU A 8 -23.75 -1.06 -22.62
N LEU A 9 -23.66 0.21 -23.00
CA LEU A 9 -23.49 1.30 -22.03
C LEU A 9 -24.68 1.40 -21.07
N SER A 10 -25.91 1.25 -21.57
CA SER A 10 -27.12 1.24 -20.72
C SER A 10 -27.09 0.10 -19.69
N GLN A 11 -26.69 -1.11 -20.11
CA GLN A 11 -26.53 -2.24 -19.19
C GLN A 11 -25.45 -1.99 -18.13
N LEU A 12 -24.34 -1.36 -18.49
CA LEU A 12 -23.29 -1.01 -17.53
C LEU A 12 -23.79 0.05 -16.53
N VAL A 13 -24.57 1.03 -16.97
CA VAL A 13 -25.16 2.05 -16.10
C VAL A 13 -26.11 1.39 -15.09
N GLU A 14 -26.99 0.49 -15.52
CA GLU A 14 -27.89 -0.25 -14.63
C GLU A 14 -27.12 -1.05 -13.56
N GLU A 15 -26.02 -1.70 -13.95
CA GLU A 15 -25.20 -2.47 -13.00
C GLU A 15 -24.46 -1.55 -12.01
N ILE A 16 -23.93 -0.40 -12.46
CA ILE A 16 -23.31 0.61 -11.59
C ILE A 16 -24.34 1.15 -10.59
N GLU A 17 -25.55 1.51 -11.04
CA GLU A 17 -26.61 2.00 -10.18
C GLU A 17 -27.03 0.96 -9.13
N ARG A 18 -27.12 -0.31 -9.52
CA ARG A 18 -27.37 -1.42 -8.61
C ARG A 18 -26.31 -1.55 -7.54
N ILE A 19 -25.01 -1.51 -7.92
CA ILE A 19 -23.90 -1.57 -6.99
C ILE A 19 -23.96 -0.41 -6.00
N GLU A 20 -24.07 0.82 -6.49
CA GLU A 20 -24.08 2.01 -5.65
C GLU A 20 -25.31 2.08 -4.73
N THR A 21 -26.47 1.68 -5.21
CA THR A 21 -27.70 1.58 -4.39
C THR A 21 -27.51 0.57 -3.26
N THR A 22 -26.95 -0.61 -3.56
CA THR A 22 -26.69 -1.66 -2.56
C THR A 22 -25.62 -1.22 -1.55
N LYS A 23 -24.54 -0.57 -1.99
CA LYS A 23 -23.53 0.03 -1.13
C LYS A 23 -24.13 1.05 -0.16
N ASN A 24 -24.93 1.98 -0.67
CA ASN A 24 -25.57 3.01 0.14
C ASN A 24 -26.54 2.43 1.18
N GLN A 25 -27.32 1.41 0.83
CA GLN A 25 -28.19 0.72 1.77
C GLN A 25 -27.38 -0.01 2.84
N PHE A 26 -26.37 -0.76 2.42
CA PHE A 26 -25.45 -1.47 3.32
C PHE A 26 -24.77 -0.51 4.29
N GLY A 27 -24.23 0.62 3.79
CA GLY A 27 -23.57 1.64 4.58
C GLY A 27 -24.48 2.19 5.70
N LYS A 28 -25.72 2.53 5.38
CA LYS A 28 -26.72 3.01 6.37
C LYS A 28 -26.95 1.99 7.47
N VAL A 29 -27.07 0.71 7.12
CA VAL A 29 -27.20 -0.37 8.12
C VAL A 29 -25.96 -0.47 8.98
N MET A 30 -24.78 -0.50 8.35
CA MET A 30 -23.51 -0.61 9.08
C MET A 30 -23.27 0.60 10.00
N GLU A 31 -23.60 1.82 9.60
CA GLU A 31 -23.52 3.00 10.48
C GLU A 31 -24.37 2.83 11.74
N HIS A 32 -25.52 2.19 11.64
CA HIS A 32 -26.41 1.97 12.78
C HIS A 32 -25.92 0.87 13.73
N ILE A 33 -25.25 -0.17 13.21
CA ILE A 33 -24.89 -1.35 13.99
C ILE A 33 -23.38 -1.41 14.37
N LYS A 34 -22.48 -0.70 13.66
CA LYS A 34 -21.03 -0.84 13.82
C LYS A 34 -20.55 -0.68 15.28
N ASN A 35 -21.10 0.30 16.00
CA ASN A 35 -20.74 0.56 17.39
C ASN A 35 -21.35 -0.46 18.40
N LYS A 36 -22.28 -1.32 17.95
CA LYS A 36 -22.90 -2.38 18.74
C LYS A 36 -22.24 -3.74 18.50
N ILE A 37 -21.29 -3.82 17.55
CA ILE A 37 -20.55 -5.03 17.22
C ILE A 37 -19.40 -5.17 18.18
N ASN A 38 -19.41 -6.24 18.96
CA ASN A 38 -18.27 -6.64 19.81
C ASN A 38 -17.67 -7.93 19.24
N LEU A 39 -16.43 -7.82 18.75
CA LEU A 39 -15.74 -8.90 18.04
C LEU A 39 -15.38 -10.07 18.96
N THR A 40 -15.25 -9.87 20.28
CA THR A 40 -14.97 -10.96 21.22
C THR A 40 -16.10 -11.99 21.32
N LYS A 41 -17.31 -11.65 20.83
CA LYS A 41 -18.45 -12.57 20.80
C LYS A 41 -18.35 -13.62 19.69
N PHE A 42 -17.34 -13.54 18.83
CA PHE A 42 -17.12 -14.45 17.70
C PHE A 42 -15.72 -15.11 17.75
N PRO A 43 -15.32 -15.80 18.84
CA PRO A 43 -13.95 -16.22 19.08
C PRO A 43 -13.39 -17.15 17.97
N GLY A 44 -14.24 -17.96 17.36
CA GLY A 44 -13.85 -18.85 16.25
C GLY A 44 -13.53 -18.14 14.94
N ILE A 45 -14.04 -16.90 14.76
CA ILE A 45 -13.91 -16.11 13.54
C ILE A 45 -12.83 -15.02 13.71
N THR A 46 -12.70 -14.52 14.94
CA THR A 46 -11.92 -13.31 15.25
C THR A 46 -10.58 -13.60 15.95
N SER A 47 -10.05 -14.82 15.84
CA SER A 47 -8.82 -15.24 16.51
C SER A 47 -7.57 -14.41 16.15
N SER A 48 -7.61 -13.73 15.00
CA SER A 48 -6.53 -12.85 14.53
C SER A 48 -6.77 -11.36 14.80
N ILE A 49 -7.91 -11.00 15.39
CA ILE A 49 -8.27 -9.62 15.74
C ILE A 49 -7.72 -9.29 17.11
N ILE A 50 -7.22 -8.07 17.27
CA ILE A 50 -6.49 -7.66 18.48
C ILE A 50 -7.42 -7.02 19.51
N GLU A 51 -8.51 -6.41 19.08
CA GLU A 51 -9.38 -5.60 19.92
C GLU A 51 -10.87 -5.94 19.76
N PRO A 52 -11.71 -5.61 20.76
CA PRO A 52 -13.14 -5.90 20.70
C PRO A 52 -13.92 -4.97 19.78
N ASP A 53 -13.43 -3.74 19.57
CA ASP A 53 -14.15 -2.69 18.87
C ASP A 53 -14.08 -2.90 17.36
N PHE A 54 -15.22 -2.77 16.69
CA PHE A 54 -15.33 -2.93 15.24
C PHE A 54 -14.81 -1.70 14.49
N THR A 55 -15.02 -0.52 15.04
CA THR A 55 -14.51 0.76 14.54
C THR A 55 -14.11 1.64 15.72
N LYS A 56 -13.12 2.50 15.52
CA LYS A 56 -12.67 3.46 16.53
C LYS A 56 -12.37 4.80 15.90
N LYS A 57 -12.83 5.88 16.57
CA LYS A 57 -12.44 7.24 16.20
C LYS A 57 -11.03 7.53 16.71
N ILE A 58 -10.22 8.13 15.87
CA ILE A 58 -8.87 8.57 16.17
C ILE A 58 -8.88 10.09 16.26
N GLU A 59 -8.44 10.61 17.38
CA GLU A 59 -8.27 12.05 17.54
C GLU A 59 -6.86 12.43 17.03
N PRO A 60 -6.75 13.47 16.18
CA PRO A 60 -5.46 13.92 15.66
C PRO A 60 -4.56 14.44 16.78
N THR A 61 -3.25 14.25 16.64
CA THR A 61 -2.26 14.77 17.57
C THR A 61 -1.49 15.93 16.95
N SER A 62 -0.92 16.78 17.81
CA SER A 62 0.05 17.78 17.36
C SER A 62 1.29 17.09 16.78
N LEU A 63 1.76 17.60 15.66
CA LEU A 63 3.01 17.13 15.03
C LEU A 63 4.26 17.79 15.62
N ALA A 64 4.10 18.86 16.44
CA ALA A 64 5.21 19.60 17.01
C ALA A 64 6.19 18.67 17.76
N GLY A 65 7.46 18.80 17.43
CA GLY A 65 8.55 17.98 17.96
C GLY A 65 8.76 16.63 17.28
N LEU A 66 7.85 16.21 16.39
CA LEU A 66 8.01 14.95 15.68
C LEU A 66 8.91 15.10 14.43
N ARG A 67 9.67 14.04 14.17
CA ARG A 67 10.42 13.87 12.93
C ARG A 67 9.85 12.67 12.17
N ILE A 68 9.26 12.94 10.98
CA ILE A 68 8.49 11.96 10.20
C ILE A 68 9.10 11.86 8.80
N ALA A 69 9.45 10.64 8.40
CA ALA A 69 9.96 10.37 7.06
C ALA A 69 8.91 9.70 6.17
N GLY A 70 8.84 10.12 4.91
CA GLY A 70 8.14 9.42 3.84
C GLY A 70 9.16 8.79 2.88
N ILE A 71 8.94 7.51 2.52
CA ILE A 71 9.85 6.73 1.67
C ILE A 71 9.09 6.26 0.44
N ASP A 72 9.69 6.43 -0.74
CA ASP A 72 9.17 5.84 -1.98
C ASP A 72 10.30 5.47 -2.95
N GLY A 73 9.98 4.61 -3.91
CA GLY A 73 10.87 4.12 -4.94
C GLY A 73 10.30 4.16 -6.35
N GLY A 74 10.96 4.90 -7.24
CA GLY A 74 10.65 4.98 -8.66
C GLY A 74 11.31 3.87 -9.48
N LEU A 75 10.62 3.41 -10.50
CA LEU A 75 11.08 2.38 -11.42
C LEU A 75 10.65 2.72 -12.85
N VAL A 76 11.62 2.72 -13.77
CA VAL A 76 11.37 2.75 -15.22
C VAL A 76 12.14 1.63 -15.90
N ARG A 77 11.48 0.94 -16.80
CA ARG A 77 12.09 -0.08 -17.66
C ARG A 77 12.06 0.37 -19.11
N ARG A 78 13.26 0.48 -19.72
CA ARG A 78 13.41 0.75 -21.15
C ARG A 78 13.86 -0.52 -21.88
N ARG A 79 13.06 -0.97 -22.84
CA ARG A 79 13.33 -2.20 -23.59
C ARG A 79 14.13 -1.91 -24.84
N PHE A 80 15.29 -2.55 -24.96
CA PHE A 80 16.11 -2.57 -26.17
C PHE A 80 16.07 -3.93 -26.87
N ARG A 81 16.78 -4.06 -27.99
CA ARG A 81 16.84 -5.30 -28.77
C ARG A 81 17.61 -6.40 -28.04
N SER A 82 18.76 -6.05 -27.46
CA SER A 82 19.71 -7.00 -26.89
C SER A 82 19.76 -6.98 -25.36
N MET A 83 19.15 -5.99 -24.73
CA MET A 83 19.07 -5.84 -23.27
C MET A 83 17.85 -5.00 -22.89
N ASP A 84 17.46 -5.07 -21.65
CA ASP A 84 16.59 -4.06 -21.05
C ASP A 84 17.41 -3.17 -20.11
N LEU A 85 17.04 -1.91 -20.00
CA LEU A 85 17.62 -0.97 -19.06
C LEU A 85 16.63 -0.74 -17.93
N LEU A 86 17.06 -0.97 -16.72
CA LEU A 86 16.31 -0.72 -15.52
C LEU A 86 16.83 0.53 -14.85
N LEU A 87 15.97 1.50 -14.63
CA LEU A 87 16.24 2.73 -13.89
C LEU A 87 15.48 2.67 -12.58
N THR A 88 16.15 2.79 -11.45
CA THR A 88 15.54 2.82 -10.13
C THR A 88 16.00 4.03 -9.35
N ARG A 89 15.10 4.61 -8.57
CA ARG A 89 15.36 5.74 -7.68
C ARG A 89 14.68 5.49 -6.36
N GLY A 90 15.38 5.64 -5.24
CA GLY A 90 14.79 5.61 -3.91
C GLY A 90 15.03 6.93 -3.22
N ILE A 91 14.03 7.43 -2.51
CA ILE A 91 14.11 8.69 -1.78
C ILE A 91 13.41 8.61 -0.43
N ALA A 92 13.95 9.34 0.52
CA ALA A 92 13.27 9.72 1.75
C ALA A 92 13.12 11.24 1.81
N VAL A 93 11.94 11.68 2.25
CA VAL A 93 11.64 13.08 2.58
C VAL A 93 11.35 13.13 4.08
N ILE A 94 12.18 13.86 4.84
CA ILE A 94 12.14 13.88 6.29
C ILE A 94 11.64 15.24 6.75
N PHE A 95 10.43 15.26 7.35
CA PHE A 95 9.82 16.45 7.93
C PHE A 95 10.15 16.52 9.41
N GLN A 96 10.75 17.63 9.84
CA GLN A 96 10.96 17.96 11.23
C GLN A 96 10.02 19.09 11.64
N PHE A 97 9.00 18.78 12.42
CA PHE A 97 7.98 19.73 12.86
C PHE A 97 8.48 20.52 14.07
N GLY A 98 8.67 21.83 13.88
CA GLY A 98 9.00 22.77 14.95
C GLY A 98 7.75 23.23 15.73
N PRO A 99 7.96 24.01 16.84
CA PRO A 99 6.83 24.50 17.66
C PRO A 99 6.06 25.66 17.03
N GLU A 100 6.63 26.45 16.12
CA GLU A 100 6.07 27.77 15.73
C GLU A 100 5.97 28.02 14.22
N GLU A 101 6.70 27.30 13.38
CA GLU A 101 6.70 27.48 11.92
C GLU A 101 6.51 26.15 11.21
N GLY A 102 6.28 26.21 9.88
CA GLY A 102 6.19 25.00 9.05
C GLY A 102 7.39 24.07 9.23
N PRO A 103 7.30 22.80 8.80
CA PRO A 103 8.35 21.84 9.03
C PRO A 103 9.62 22.19 8.27
N ASN A 104 10.79 21.97 8.88
CA ASN A 104 12.04 21.82 8.13
C ASN A 104 12.02 20.49 7.37
N VAL A 105 12.56 20.48 6.16
CA VAL A 105 12.54 19.30 5.30
C VAL A 105 13.95 18.92 4.89
N ASP A 106 14.35 17.72 5.25
CA ASP A 106 15.60 17.09 4.82
C ASP A 106 15.28 16.01 3.77
N PHE A 107 16.30 15.63 2.99
CA PHE A 107 16.18 14.63 1.93
C PHE A 107 17.31 13.62 2.03
N TYR A 108 17.03 12.38 1.65
CA TYR A 108 18.05 11.34 1.54
C TYR A 108 17.83 10.48 0.29
N PRO A 109 18.85 10.22 -0.53
CA PRO A 109 20.23 10.72 -0.42
C PRO A 109 20.38 12.18 -0.85
N ASP A 110 19.45 12.70 -1.65
CA ASP A 110 19.49 14.05 -2.25
C ASP A 110 18.05 14.47 -2.58
N PRO A 111 17.70 15.78 -2.65
CA PRO A 111 16.35 16.21 -3.07
C PRO A 111 15.88 15.70 -4.44
N PHE A 112 16.82 15.47 -5.36
CA PHE A 112 16.57 14.92 -6.69
C PHE A 112 17.66 13.90 -7.06
N PRO A 113 17.63 12.68 -6.44
CA PRO A 113 18.70 11.71 -6.64
C PRO A 113 18.72 11.21 -8.08
N GLU A 114 19.92 11.03 -8.62
CA GLU A 114 20.06 10.42 -9.94
C GLU A 114 19.57 8.96 -9.92
N PRO A 115 18.90 8.50 -10.99
CA PRO A 115 18.47 7.12 -11.08
C PRO A 115 19.66 6.16 -11.12
N GLN A 116 19.60 5.08 -10.39
CA GLN A 116 20.53 3.96 -10.54
C GLN A 116 20.22 3.24 -11.86
N ILE A 117 21.25 3.04 -12.69
CA ILE A 117 21.14 2.46 -14.01
C ILE A 117 21.65 1.02 -13.97
N ARG A 118 20.79 0.07 -14.33
CA ARG A 118 21.17 -1.36 -14.37
C ARG A 118 20.81 -1.98 -15.71
N PRO A 119 21.79 -2.52 -16.47
CA PRO A 119 21.52 -3.31 -17.65
C PRO A 119 20.99 -4.69 -17.25
N MET A 120 19.93 -5.14 -17.91
CA MET A 120 19.33 -6.45 -17.73
C MET A 120 19.45 -7.24 -19.03
N MET A 121 20.16 -8.36 -18.98
CA MET A 121 20.30 -9.22 -20.16
C MET A 121 18.98 -9.95 -20.47
N LEU A 122 18.66 -10.14 -21.75
CA LEU A 122 17.39 -10.72 -22.22
C LEU A 122 17.25 -12.25 -22.02
N THR A 123 17.93 -12.80 -21.03
CA THR A 123 17.83 -14.22 -20.70
C THR A 123 16.59 -14.56 -19.87
N LEU A 124 15.93 -13.54 -19.32
CA LEU A 124 14.72 -13.70 -18.50
C LEU A 124 13.45 -13.59 -19.34
N ALA A 125 12.46 -14.42 -19.03
CA ALA A 125 11.11 -14.28 -19.58
C ALA A 125 10.47 -12.95 -19.11
N GLY A 126 9.48 -12.44 -19.85
CA GLY A 126 8.87 -11.13 -19.56
C GLY A 126 8.35 -11.00 -18.13
N ALA A 127 7.67 -12.04 -17.61
CA ALA A 127 7.15 -12.06 -16.25
C ALA A 127 8.25 -12.10 -15.18
N GLU A 128 9.32 -12.89 -15.40
CA GLU A 128 10.47 -12.93 -14.48
C GLU A 128 11.19 -11.58 -14.41
N LEU A 129 11.30 -10.91 -15.55
CA LEU A 129 11.93 -9.60 -15.61
C LEU A 129 11.08 -8.51 -14.93
N ASP A 130 9.75 -8.58 -15.06
CA ASP A 130 8.84 -7.69 -14.34
C ASP A 130 8.92 -7.92 -12.82
N GLN A 131 9.04 -9.18 -12.41
CA GLN A 131 9.21 -9.55 -11.01
C GLN A 131 10.57 -9.08 -10.45
N LEU A 132 11.66 -9.26 -11.20
CA LEU A 132 12.98 -8.77 -10.82
C LEU A 132 12.99 -7.24 -10.70
N ALA A 133 12.37 -6.54 -11.64
CA ALA A 133 12.25 -5.09 -11.61
C ALA A 133 11.49 -4.60 -10.36
N SER A 134 10.41 -5.27 -10.00
CA SER A 134 9.67 -4.99 -8.76
C SER A 134 10.53 -5.23 -7.52
N LEU A 135 11.30 -6.31 -7.45
CA LEU A 135 12.21 -6.60 -6.35
C LEU A 135 13.36 -5.58 -6.24
N GLU A 136 13.88 -5.07 -7.37
CA GLU A 136 14.89 -4.00 -7.36
C GLU A 136 14.32 -2.70 -6.79
N ARG A 137 13.08 -2.34 -7.13
CA ARG A 137 12.39 -1.18 -6.55
C ARG A 137 12.23 -1.35 -5.03
N VAL A 138 11.70 -2.48 -4.59
CA VAL A 138 11.55 -2.77 -3.15
C VAL A 138 12.90 -2.74 -2.43
N ALA A 139 13.95 -3.31 -3.03
CA ALA A 139 15.28 -3.31 -2.43
C ALA A 139 15.83 -1.90 -2.22
N ILE A 140 15.62 -0.97 -3.17
CA ILE A 140 16.11 0.41 -2.99
C ILE A 140 15.31 1.16 -1.93
N GLU A 141 13.99 0.96 -1.84
CA GLU A 141 13.15 1.51 -0.79
C GLU A 141 13.61 1.04 0.61
N LEU A 142 13.86 -0.26 0.75
CA LEU A 142 14.36 -0.83 2.00
C LEU A 142 15.74 -0.30 2.40
N ARG A 143 16.67 -0.14 1.44
CA ARG A 143 18.00 0.43 1.70
C ARG A 143 17.92 1.89 2.10
N VAL A 144 17.07 2.70 1.45
CA VAL A 144 16.83 4.09 1.83
C VAL A 144 16.23 4.15 3.24
N THR A 145 15.24 3.30 3.55
CA THR A 145 14.65 3.24 4.89
C THR A 145 15.68 2.87 5.96
N LEU A 146 16.56 1.91 5.67
CA LEU A 146 17.65 1.52 6.57
C LEU A 146 18.66 2.66 6.79
N ALA A 147 18.98 3.41 5.75
CA ALA A 147 19.87 4.58 5.85
C ALA A 147 19.23 5.70 6.69
N VAL A 148 17.93 5.98 6.48
CA VAL A 148 17.19 6.94 7.31
C VAL A 148 17.21 6.53 8.79
N LEU A 149 17.03 5.25 9.08
CA LEU A 149 17.16 4.74 10.45
C LEU A 149 18.57 4.94 11.03
N ASP A 150 19.61 4.94 10.21
CA ASP A 150 21.00 5.13 10.68
C ASP A 150 21.37 6.59 10.88
N GLU A 151 21.01 7.44 9.95
CA GLU A 151 21.49 8.81 9.83
C GLU A 151 20.57 9.83 10.48
N PHE A 152 19.28 9.52 10.58
CA PHE A 152 18.28 10.45 11.13
C PHE A 152 17.62 9.88 12.38
N HIS A 153 17.31 10.76 13.34
CA HIS A 153 16.50 10.41 14.50
C HIS A 153 15.02 10.64 14.17
N THR A 154 14.39 9.65 13.57
CA THR A 154 12.96 9.69 13.19
C THR A 154 12.08 9.03 14.24
N ASP A 155 10.89 9.58 14.48
CA ASP A 155 9.86 8.98 15.34
C ASP A 155 8.97 8.03 14.56
N LEU A 156 8.67 8.39 13.30
CA LEU A 156 7.75 7.70 12.41
C LEU A 156 8.34 7.63 10.99
N ILE A 157 8.33 6.46 10.41
CA ILE A 157 8.69 6.25 9.00
C ILE A 157 7.49 5.68 8.27
N LEU A 158 7.03 6.40 7.24
CA LEU A 158 5.98 5.99 6.32
C LEU A 158 6.63 5.45 5.04
N VAL A 159 6.29 4.23 4.66
CA VAL A 159 6.76 3.60 3.42
C VAL A 159 5.58 3.49 2.46
N ASP A 160 5.75 3.86 1.19
CA ASP A 160 4.72 3.68 0.17
C ASP A 160 4.60 2.19 -0.19
N GLY A 161 3.53 1.56 0.26
CA GLY A 161 3.25 0.15 0.04
C GLY A 161 3.24 -0.71 1.29
N SER A 162 3.22 -2.03 1.07
CA SER A 162 3.14 -3.02 2.15
C SER A 162 4.46 -3.20 2.86
N LEU A 163 4.40 -3.35 4.18
CA LEU A 163 5.55 -3.73 5.01
C LEU A 163 5.92 -5.21 4.88
N PHE A 164 5.15 -6.01 4.16
CA PHE A 164 5.40 -7.44 4.08
C PHE A 164 5.39 -7.92 2.63
N TYR A 165 6.38 -8.73 2.26
CA TYR A 165 6.42 -9.35 0.94
C TYR A 165 5.36 -10.45 0.84
N HIS A 166 4.43 -10.30 -0.12
CA HIS A 166 3.31 -11.22 -0.23
C HIS A 166 3.74 -12.59 -0.81
N PRO A 167 3.36 -13.72 -0.18
CA PRO A 167 3.79 -15.07 -0.59
C PRO A 167 3.46 -15.44 -2.04
N ARG A 168 2.37 -14.88 -2.61
CA ARG A 168 1.97 -15.15 -4.01
C ARG A 168 2.97 -14.61 -5.03
N ASP A 169 3.78 -13.62 -4.62
CA ASP A 169 4.77 -12.98 -5.50
C ASP A 169 6.14 -13.66 -5.40
N ARG A 170 6.24 -14.79 -4.68
CA ARG A 170 7.46 -15.55 -4.55
C ARG A 170 7.94 -16.06 -5.91
N PRO A 171 9.22 -15.79 -6.27
CA PRO A 171 9.83 -16.32 -7.48
C PRO A 171 10.02 -17.82 -7.43
N GLN A 172 10.20 -18.42 -8.59
CA GLN A 172 10.55 -19.83 -8.70
C GLN A 172 11.94 -20.09 -8.11
N THR A 173 12.06 -21.11 -7.28
CA THR A 173 13.33 -21.49 -6.63
C THR A 173 14.40 -21.84 -7.69
N GLY A 174 15.62 -21.35 -7.51
CA GLY A 174 16.75 -21.57 -8.41
C GLY A 174 16.84 -20.59 -9.59
N SER A 175 15.90 -19.63 -9.72
CA SER A 175 16.02 -18.55 -10.70
C SER A 175 16.91 -17.41 -10.18
N VAL A 176 17.44 -16.58 -11.09
CA VAL A 176 18.17 -15.34 -10.75
C VAL A 176 17.26 -14.39 -9.93
N VAL A 177 15.97 -14.40 -10.20
CA VAL A 177 14.97 -13.62 -9.47
C VAL A 177 14.86 -14.10 -8.02
N TYR A 178 15.06 -15.40 -7.76
CA TYR A 178 15.01 -15.96 -6.41
C TYR A 178 16.17 -15.48 -5.52
N GLU A 179 17.36 -15.29 -6.08
CA GLU A 179 18.49 -14.71 -5.31
C GLU A 179 18.17 -13.29 -4.86
N LYS A 180 17.61 -12.47 -5.77
CA LYS A 180 17.18 -11.11 -5.43
C LYS A 180 16.05 -11.09 -4.41
N PHE A 181 15.13 -12.01 -4.50
CA PHE A 181 14.08 -12.19 -3.51
C PHE A 181 14.64 -12.49 -2.12
N GLN A 182 15.64 -13.39 -2.01
CA GLN A 182 16.30 -13.67 -0.73
C GLN A 182 17.00 -12.44 -0.15
N GLU A 183 17.66 -11.63 -0.99
CA GLU A 183 18.23 -10.34 -0.59
C GLU A 183 17.16 -9.41 -0.01
N VAL A 184 16.02 -9.27 -0.69
CA VAL A 184 14.90 -8.43 -0.23
C VAL A 184 14.35 -8.91 1.11
N LEU A 185 14.19 -10.23 1.31
CA LEU A 185 13.77 -10.78 2.60
C LEU A 185 14.79 -10.49 3.72
N ALA A 186 16.07 -10.55 3.41
CA ALA A 186 17.13 -10.19 4.37
C ALA A 186 17.07 -8.70 4.76
N LEU A 187 16.84 -7.81 3.78
CA LEU A 187 16.66 -6.37 4.02
C LEU A 187 15.44 -6.10 4.91
N TYR A 188 14.30 -6.75 4.67
CA TYR A 188 13.12 -6.63 5.54
C TYR A 188 13.43 -7.05 6.98
N LYS A 189 14.07 -8.20 7.18
CA LYS A 189 14.44 -8.68 8.53
C LYS A 189 15.38 -7.70 9.25
N GLN A 190 16.35 -7.15 8.52
CA GLN A 190 17.26 -6.13 9.06
C GLN A 190 16.48 -4.85 9.43
N LEU A 191 15.57 -4.41 8.58
CA LEU A 191 14.74 -3.23 8.80
C LEU A 191 13.88 -3.38 10.06
N TYR A 192 13.15 -4.48 10.20
CA TYR A 192 12.29 -4.70 11.37
C TYR A 192 13.08 -4.77 12.67
N SER A 193 14.20 -5.49 12.65
CA SER A 193 15.07 -5.61 13.83
C SER A 193 15.65 -4.25 14.24
N LYS A 194 16.05 -3.44 13.26
CA LYS A 194 16.63 -2.11 13.50
C LYS A 194 15.58 -1.11 13.97
N ALA A 195 14.39 -1.09 13.35
CA ALA A 195 13.29 -0.22 13.75
C ALA A 195 12.88 -0.47 15.21
N ARG A 196 12.75 -1.74 15.61
CA ARG A 196 12.48 -2.11 17.01
C ARG A 196 13.59 -1.68 17.95
N LYS A 197 14.86 -1.90 17.59
CA LYS A 197 16.00 -1.54 18.44
C LYS A 197 16.08 -0.03 18.67
N LYS A 198 15.69 0.77 17.68
CA LYS A 198 15.71 2.24 17.75
C LYS A 198 14.39 2.83 18.25
N ASP A 199 13.39 2.00 18.55
CA ASP A 199 12.01 2.38 18.93
C ASP A 199 11.34 3.32 17.91
N VAL A 200 11.63 3.15 16.62
CA VAL A 200 11.03 3.90 15.53
C VAL A 200 9.77 3.18 15.04
N THR A 201 8.67 3.91 14.92
CA THR A 201 7.43 3.36 14.40
C THR A 201 7.50 3.27 12.87
N LEU A 202 7.48 2.04 12.34
CA LEU A 202 7.49 1.77 10.90
C LEU A 202 6.07 1.49 10.42
N VAL A 203 5.63 2.22 9.40
CA VAL A 203 4.26 2.17 8.85
C VAL A 203 4.30 2.00 7.34
N GLY A 204 3.54 1.05 6.82
CA GLY A 204 3.24 0.91 5.40
C GLY A 204 1.91 1.57 5.06
N ILE A 205 1.91 2.41 4.03
CA ILE A 205 0.72 3.08 3.49
C ILE A 205 0.35 2.41 2.17
N VAL A 206 -0.73 1.61 2.18
CA VAL A 206 -1.19 0.90 0.97
C VAL A 206 -2.39 1.61 0.40
N LYS A 207 -2.18 2.34 -0.70
CA LYS A 207 -3.17 3.20 -1.35
C LYS A 207 -4.32 2.38 -1.97
N ASP A 208 -3.99 1.43 -2.83
CA ASP A 208 -4.96 0.63 -3.61
C ASP A 208 -4.97 -0.84 -3.14
N SER A 209 -5.41 -1.08 -1.91
CA SER A 209 -5.46 -2.42 -1.34
C SER A 209 -6.46 -3.32 -2.08
N LYS A 210 -5.97 -4.49 -2.53
CA LYS A 210 -6.80 -5.54 -3.12
C LYS A 210 -7.26 -6.59 -2.09
N SER A 211 -7.04 -6.34 -0.80
CA SER A 211 -7.45 -7.24 0.27
C SER A 211 -8.97 -7.39 0.34
N SER A 212 -9.39 -8.58 0.77
CA SER A 212 -10.78 -8.93 1.08
C SER A 212 -10.92 -9.53 2.48
N ARG A 213 -10.00 -9.18 3.41
CA ARG A 213 -10.03 -9.73 4.77
C ARG A 213 -11.22 -9.25 5.58
N VAL A 214 -11.54 -7.94 5.48
CA VAL A 214 -12.69 -7.33 6.18
C VAL A 214 -14.00 -7.81 5.56
N THR A 215 -14.08 -7.88 4.23
CA THR A 215 -15.28 -8.38 3.53
C THR A 215 -15.57 -9.84 3.88
N ASN A 216 -14.56 -10.69 3.95
CA ASN A 216 -14.69 -12.08 4.36
C ASN A 216 -15.18 -12.17 5.82
N LEU A 217 -14.54 -11.42 6.73
CA LEU A 217 -14.96 -11.38 8.13
C LEU A 217 -16.42 -10.94 8.28
N LEU A 218 -16.83 -9.88 7.56
CA LEU A 218 -18.21 -9.43 7.54
C LEU A 218 -19.16 -10.53 7.04
N GLY A 219 -18.77 -11.27 5.99
CA GLY A 219 -19.52 -12.43 5.49
C GLY A 219 -19.79 -13.48 6.57
N ASP A 220 -18.81 -13.68 7.46
CA ASP A 220 -18.90 -14.66 8.54
C ASP A 220 -19.68 -14.15 9.76
N ILE A 221 -19.54 -12.89 10.15
CA ILE A 221 -20.18 -12.36 11.37
C ILE A 221 -21.59 -11.80 11.15
N LEU A 222 -21.89 -11.22 9.98
CA LEU A 222 -23.20 -10.60 9.70
C LEU A 222 -24.37 -11.58 9.86
N PRO A 223 -24.29 -12.86 9.41
CA PRO A 223 -25.38 -13.82 9.64
C PRO A 223 -25.75 -14.01 11.12
N HIS A 224 -24.79 -13.80 12.04
CA HIS A 224 -25.04 -13.87 13.47
C HIS A 224 -25.65 -12.59 14.03
N ILE A 225 -25.26 -11.43 13.48
CA ILE A 225 -25.76 -10.11 13.91
C ILE A 225 -27.19 -9.89 13.43
N ILE A 226 -27.48 -10.28 12.19
CA ILE A 226 -28.81 -10.11 11.54
C ILE A 226 -29.90 -10.98 12.21
N ARG A 227 -29.55 -11.96 13.03
CA ARG A 227 -30.53 -12.69 13.83
C ARG A 227 -31.29 -11.83 14.84
N LYS A 228 -30.75 -10.66 15.20
CA LYS A 228 -31.48 -9.71 16.06
C LYS A 228 -32.54 -8.97 15.25
N PRO A 229 -33.79 -8.82 15.79
CA PRO A 229 -34.89 -8.22 15.05
C PRO A 229 -34.58 -6.86 14.42
N GLU A 230 -33.94 -5.95 15.17
CA GLU A 230 -33.59 -4.61 14.71
C GLU A 230 -32.64 -4.64 13.50
N ALA A 231 -31.59 -5.50 13.54
CA ALA A 231 -30.62 -5.63 12.45
C ALA A 231 -31.24 -6.37 11.24
N PHE A 232 -32.16 -7.29 11.48
CA PHE A 232 -32.89 -8.01 10.44
C PHE A 232 -33.75 -7.06 9.61
N GLU A 233 -34.56 -6.22 10.26
CA GLU A 233 -35.41 -5.24 9.57
C GLU A 233 -34.60 -4.26 8.72
N LEU A 234 -33.47 -3.75 9.27
CA LEU A 234 -32.60 -2.81 8.55
C LEU A 234 -31.90 -3.47 7.34
N MET A 235 -31.60 -4.76 7.41
CA MET A 235 -30.86 -5.49 6.34
C MET A 235 -31.87 -6.07 5.30
N GLN A 236 -33.17 -5.91 5.51
CA GLN A 236 -34.17 -6.43 4.61
C GLN A 236 -34.06 -5.78 3.23
N GLY A 237 -33.95 -6.58 2.18
CA GLY A 237 -33.76 -6.11 0.79
C GLY A 237 -32.32 -5.76 0.41
N VAL A 238 -31.36 -5.83 1.32
CA VAL A 238 -29.93 -5.61 1.00
C VAL A 238 -29.25 -6.94 0.67
N ASP A 239 -28.83 -7.12 -0.57
CA ASP A 239 -28.03 -8.29 -0.96
C ASP A 239 -26.56 -8.11 -0.55
N TYR A 240 -26.32 -8.10 0.77
CA TYR A 240 -25.00 -7.91 1.33
C TYR A 240 -24.02 -9.04 0.93
N ARG A 241 -24.50 -10.27 0.71
CA ARG A 241 -23.64 -11.40 0.35
C ARG A 241 -23.03 -11.21 -1.04
N TRP A 242 -23.84 -10.78 -1.99
CA TRP A 242 -23.38 -10.43 -3.32
C TRP A 242 -22.43 -9.24 -3.27
N LEU A 243 -22.80 -8.18 -2.54
CA LEU A 243 -21.95 -6.99 -2.39
C LEU A 243 -20.57 -7.33 -1.82
N LEU A 244 -20.48 -8.08 -0.71
CA LEU A 244 -19.21 -8.48 -0.10
C LEU A 244 -18.36 -9.36 -1.02
N LYS A 245 -18.98 -10.14 -1.90
CA LYS A 245 -18.26 -10.99 -2.87
C LYS A 245 -17.59 -10.20 -3.99
N ILE A 246 -18.20 -9.09 -4.43
CA ILE A 246 -17.70 -8.28 -5.56
C ILE A 246 -16.80 -7.13 -5.11
N SER A 247 -16.84 -6.75 -3.84
CA SER A 247 -16.15 -5.57 -3.29
C SER A 247 -14.81 -5.92 -2.64
N ARG A 248 -13.96 -4.92 -2.54
CA ARG A 248 -12.74 -4.95 -1.74
C ARG A 248 -12.97 -4.33 -0.37
N ASP A 249 -12.02 -4.53 0.54
CA ASP A 249 -12.11 -3.99 1.89
C ASP A 249 -12.31 -2.47 1.90
N CYS A 250 -11.53 -1.73 1.10
CA CYS A 250 -11.65 -0.27 1.01
C CYS A 250 -13.04 0.17 0.53
N ASP A 251 -13.61 -0.52 -0.48
CA ASP A 251 -14.93 -0.21 -1.02
C ASP A 251 -16.05 -0.36 0.02
N ILE A 252 -15.97 -1.40 0.84
CA ILE A 252 -16.98 -1.69 1.88
C ILE A 252 -16.77 -0.77 3.08
N LEU A 253 -15.54 -0.56 3.51
CA LEU A 253 -15.22 0.32 4.63
C LEU A 253 -15.62 1.76 4.35
N ASP A 254 -15.47 2.21 3.10
CA ASP A 254 -15.87 3.55 2.66
C ASP A 254 -17.36 3.82 2.86
N THR A 255 -18.20 2.80 2.82
CA THR A 255 -19.66 2.96 2.99
C THR A 255 -20.06 3.36 4.41
N TYR A 256 -19.22 3.12 5.43
CA TYR A 256 -19.58 3.35 6.84
C TYR A 256 -18.47 3.93 7.74
N LEU A 257 -17.22 4.00 7.31
CA LEU A 257 -16.19 4.74 8.03
C LEU A 257 -16.33 6.24 7.76
N LYS A 258 -16.30 7.03 8.82
CA LYS A 258 -16.23 8.49 8.76
C LYS A 258 -14.79 8.95 8.81
N GLU A 259 -14.53 10.14 8.32
CA GLU A 259 -13.23 10.80 8.46
C GLU A 259 -12.75 10.77 9.92
N GLY A 260 -11.51 10.35 10.10
CA GLY A 260 -10.90 10.13 11.42
C GLY A 260 -11.29 8.78 12.07
N GLU A 261 -12.13 7.95 11.45
CA GLU A 261 -12.40 6.61 11.96
C GLU A 261 -11.49 5.57 11.34
N ARG A 262 -11.08 4.58 12.13
CA ARG A 262 -10.40 3.38 11.69
C ARG A 262 -11.25 2.12 11.87
N SER A 263 -10.93 1.08 11.11
CA SER A 263 -11.44 -0.27 11.34
C SER A 263 -10.77 -0.91 12.57
N PHE A 264 -11.25 -2.09 12.97
CA PHE A 264 -10.54 -2.95 13.92
C PHE A 264 -9.12 -3.28 13.43
N ILE A 265 -8.25 -3.63 14.40
CA ILE A 265 -6.87 -4.04 14.14
C ILE A 265 -6.81 -5.58 14.05
N PHE A 266 -6.12 -6.09 13.02
CA PHE A 266 -5.88 -7.52 12.84
C PHE A 266 -4.42 -7.81 12.45
N LYS A 267 -3.96 -9.04 12.69
CA LYS A 267 -2.61 -9.47 12.33
C LYS A 267 -2.51 -9.75 10.83
N TYR A 268 -1.44 -9.30 10.19
CA TYR A 268 -1.16 -9.61 8.78
C TYR A 268 -1.11 -11.13 8.53
N SER A 269 -0.60 -11.91 9.50
CA SER A 269 -0.55 -13.38 9.41
C SER A 269 -1.91 -14.02 9.14
N SER A 270 -3.02 -13.37 9.47
CA SER A 270 -4.36 -13.89 9.19
C SER A 270 -4.71 -13.91 7.69
N GLU A 271 -4.05 -13.11 6.89
CA GLU A 271 -4.20 -13.11 5.44
C GLU A 271 -3.38 -14.21 4.75
N LEU A 272 -2.40 -14.78 5.48
CA LEU A 272 -1.48 -15.79 4.96
C LEU A 272 -1.95 -17.23 5.13
N GLN A 273 -3.05 -17.48 5.83
CA GLN A 273 -3.49 -18.83 6.25
C GLN A 273 -3.58 -19.87 5.12
N SER A 274 -3.78 -19.43 3.88
CA SER A 274 -3.81 -20.32 2.70
C SER A 274 -2.48 -20.45 1.94
N THR A 275 -1.46 -19.64 2.28
CA THR A 275 -0.21 -19.51 1.51
C THR A 275 1.07 -19.55 2.37
N SER A 276 0.95 -19.83 3.67
CA SER A 276 2.05 -19.73 4.65
C SER A 276 3.28 -20.59 4.36
N ASN A 277 3.12 -21.71 3.66
CA ASN A 277 4.23 -22.65 3.38
C ASN A 277 5.17 -22.19 2.25
N SER A 278 4.95 -21.02 1.67
CA SER A 278 5.73 -20.55 0.52
C SER A 278 6.89 -19.61 0.89
N LEU A 279 6.92 -19.05 2.10
CA LEU A 279 8.00 -18.17 2.59
C LEU A 279 8.89 -18.90 3.60
N PRO A 280 10.17 -18.50 3.72
CA PRO A 280 11.03 -18.98 4.82
C PRO A 280 10.37 -18.68 6.17
N GLU A 281 10.40 -19.65 7.09
CA GLU A 281 9.72 -19.58 8.39
C GLU A 281 10.17 -18.38 9.23
N ASP A 282 11.47 -18.09 9.23
CA ASP A 282 12.07 -16.97 9.95
C ASP A 282 11.57 -15.60 9.46
N PHE A 283 11.15 -15.50 8.19
CA PHE A 283 10.50 -14.30 7.64
C PHE A 283 9.00 -14.33 7.88
N ALA A 284 8.34 -15.48 7.67
CA ALA A 284 6.90 -15.63 7.84
C ALA A 284 6.44 -15.28 9.27
N ASN A 285 7.28 -15.55 10.27
CA ASN A 285 7.01 -15.22 11.67
C ASN A 285 6.82 -13.72 11.92
N TRP A 286 7.43 -12.84 11.12
CA TRP A 286 7.25 -11.40 11.24
C TRP A 286 5.83 -10.93 10.89
N ALA A 287 5.08 -11.70 10.10
CA ALA A 287 3.71 -11.36 9.75
C ALA A 287 2.78 -11.22 10.96
N SER A 288 3.07 -11.91 12.06
CA SER A 288 2.31 -11.80 13.32
C SER A 288 2.57 -10.48 14.06
N SER A 289 3.70 -9.84 13.78
CA SER A 289 4.13 -8.57 14.34
C SER A 289 3.72 -7.37 13.48
N ILE A 290 3.24 -7.60 12.28
CA ILE A 290 2.68 -6.55 11.42
C ILE A 290 1.17 -6.54 11.65
N TRP A 291 0.68 -5.43 12.15
CA TRP A 291 -0.74 -5.22 12.41
C TRP A 291 -1.34 -4.32 11.36
N VAL A 292 -2.55 -4.61 10.98
CA VAL A 292 -3.25 -3.99 9.86
C VAL A 292 -4.54 -3.35 10.36
N THR A 293 -4.82 -2.15 9.89
CA THR A 293 -6.10 -1.46 10.03
C THR A 293 -6.36 -0.61 8.80
N TYR A 294 -7.56 -0.09 8.66
CA TYR A 294 -7.91 0.88 7.62
C TYR A 294 -8.31 2.19 8.28
N LEU A 295 -7.77 3.30 7.78
CA LEU A 295 -8.03 4.64 8.29
C LEU A 295 -8.69 5.49 7.21
N LYS A 296 -9.85 6.08 7.50
CA LYS A 296 -10.49 7.10 6.66
C LYS A 296 -9.85 8.45 6.93
N THR A 297 -8.91 8.84 6.10
CA THR A 297 -8.11 10.07 6.28
C THR A 297 -8.75 11.31 5.68
N ALA A 298 -9.54 11.15 4.62
CA ALA A 298 -10.24 12.20 3.94
C ALA A 298 -11.68 11.78 3.61
N ARG A 299 -12.58 12.75 3.52
CA ARG A 299 -14.01 12.51 3.33
C ARG A 299 -14.32 11.83 2.01
N ASP A 300 -13.73 12.34 0.92
CA ASP A 300 -14.09 11.98 -0.44
C ASP A 300 -13.04 11.04 -1.10
N ASP A 301 -12.16 10.44 -0.27
CA ASP A 301 -11.18 9.42 -0.71
C ASP A 301 -11.44 8.08 0.01
N LEU A 302 -10.96 6.98 -0.58
CA LEU A 302 -11.07 5.64 0.01
C LEU A 302 -10.23 5.53 1.30
N PRO A 303 -10.66 4.69 2.28
CA PRO A 303 -9.86 4.40 3.45
C PRO A 303 -8.50 3.80 3.08
N LEU A 304 -7.42 4.34 3.64
CA LEU A 304 -6.07 3.82 3.47
C LEU A 304 -5.88 2.54 4.29
N ARG A 305 -5.30 1.52 3.69
CA ARG A 305 -4.79 0.37 4.44
C ARG A 305 -3.46 0.77 5.08
N ILE A 306 -3.41 0.66 6.40
CA ILE A 306 -2.24 0.99 7.21
C ILE A 306 -1.68 -0.29 7.83
N GLU A 307 -0.41 -0.55 7.61
CA GLU A 307 0.33 -1.66 8.18
C GLU A 307 1.39 -1.13 9.15
N ILE A 308 1.43 -1.65 10.37
CA ILE A 308 2.32 -1.11 11.42
C ILE A 308 3.13 -2.24 12.03
N LEU A 309 4.44 -2.05 12.09
CA LEU A 309 5.34 -2.95 12.79
C LEU A 309 5.18 -2.75 14.31
N THR A 310 4.75 -3.80 14.99
CA THR A 310 4.56 -3.84 16.45
C THR A 310 5.50 -4.86 17.10
N ASN A 311 5.52 -4.92 18.43
CA ASN A 311 6.20 -6.00 19.15
C ASN A 311 5.34 -7.27 19.25
N GLY A 312 4.07 -7.18 18.83
CA GLY A 312 3.11 -8.29 18.88
C GLY A 312 2.39 -8.43 20.23
N ASN A 313 2.59 -7.48 21.14
CA ASN A 313 1.93 -7.47 22.45
C ASN A 313 0.52 -6.84 22.33
N PRO A 314 -0.51 -7.36 23.01
CA PRO A 314 -1.85 -6.75 22.99
C PRO A 314 -1.87 -5.26 23.37
N ASP A 315 -0.95 -4.84 24.22
CA ASP A 315 -0.81 -3.45 24.66
C ASP A 315 -0.29 -2.52 23.56
N ASP A 316 0.22 -3.06 22.42
CA ASP A 316 0.71 -2.25 21.30
C ASP A 316 -0.41 -1.49 20.53
N VAL A 317 -1.70 -1.71 20.87
CA VAL A 317 -2.83 -0.96 20.28
C VAL A 317 -2.64 0.55 20.41
N TRP A 318 -2.11 1.03 21.54
CA TRP A 318 -1.84 2.45 21.73
C TRP A 318 -0.78 2.99 20.75
N LYS A 319 0.22 2.17 20.38
CA LYS A 319 1.23 2.56 19.36
C LYS A 319 0.59 2.73 17.99
N VAL A 320 -0.33 1.82 17.65
CA VAL A 320 -1.12 1.95 16.41
C VAL A 320 -1.92 3.25 16.42
N ASP A 321 -2.70 3.49 17.46
CA ASP A 321 -3.53 4.68 17.57
C ASP A 321 -2.69 5.99 17.56
N LYS A 322 -1.52 5.98 18.22
CA LYS A 322 -0.58 7.12 18.19
C LYS A 322 -0.05 7.40 16.79
N ALA A 323 0.31 6.36 16.03
CA ALA A 323 0.77 6.51 14.66
C ALA A 323 -0.35 7.07 13.77
N LEU A 324 -1.57 6.53 13.88
CA LEU A 324 -2.74 7.00 13.13
C LEU A 324 -3.10 8.45 13.47
N ALA A 325 -2.98 8.84 14.76
CA ALA A 325 -3.21 10.21 15.22
C ALA A 325 -2.23 11.22 14.58
N ALA A 326 -0.99 10.80 14.29
CA ALA A 326 -0.02 11.62 13.56
C ALA A 326 -0.26 11.60 12.03
N ILE A 327 -0.75 10.50 11.48
CA ILE A 327 -1.05 10.37 10.04
C ILE A 327 -2.22 11.27 9.63
N LEU A 328 -3.24 11.41 10.45
CA LEU A 328 -4.42 12.22 10.13
C LEU A 328 -4.08 13.67 9.71
N PRO A 329 -3.39 14.48 10.51
CA PRO A 329 -3.08 15.87 10.12
C PRO A 329 -2.13 15.95 8.92
N LEU A 330 -1.32 14.92 8.66
CA LEU A 330 -0.47 14.85 7.48
C LEU A 330 -1.27 14.59 6.18
N SER A 331 -2.50 14.10 6.30
CA SER A 331 -3.36 13.72 5.18
C SER A 331 -4.43 14.77 4.84
N TRP A 332 -4.54 15.88 5.59
CA TRP A 332 -5.62 16.85 5.45
C TRP A 332 -5.38 17.95 4.41
N GLN A 333 -4.30 17.91 3.67
CA GLN A 333 -3.99 18.95 2.69
C GLN A 333 -4.95 18.95 1.49
N HIS A 334 -5.54 17.80 1.17
CA HIS A 334 -6.49 17.63 0.08
C HIS A 334 -7.69 16.79 0.53
N PRO A 335 -8.91 17.34 0.58
CA PRO A 335 -10.10 16.60 1.02
C PRO A 335 -10.46 15.42 0.12
N GLU A 336 -10.04 15.47 -1.15
CA GLU A 336 -10.29 14.42 -2.16
C GLU A 336 -9.10 13.44 -2.31
N TYR A 337 -8.01 13.63 -1.53
CA TYR A 337 -6.80 12.83 -1.66
C TYR A 337 -6.11 12.66 -0.31
N GLY A 338 -6.55 11.67 0.44
CA GLY A 338 -6.21 11.46 1.85
C GLY A 338 -4.85 10.81 2.11
N ILE A 339 -3.88 10.95 1.20
CA ILE A 339 -2.54 10.37 1.36
C ILE A 339 -1.64 11.33 2.17
N PRO A 340 -0.85 10.82 3.14
CA PRO A 340 0.05 11.65 3.94
C PRO A 340 1.08 12.40 3.10
N THR A 341 1.26 13.70 3.37
CA THR A 341 2.20 14.58 2.66
C THR A 341 3.62 14.02 2.52
N PRO A 342 4.23 13.37 3.53
CA PRO A 342 5.57 12.81 3.35
C PRO A 342 5.64 11.74 2.26
N ILE A 343 4.56 10.96 2.06
CA ILE A 343 4.47 9.97 0.99
C ILE A 343 4.28 10.66 -0.37
N LEU A 344 3.46 11.71 -0.45
CA LEU A 344 3.25 12.46 -1.70
C LEU A 344 4.54 13.13 -2.20
N GLU A 345 5.28 13.73 -1.27
CA GLU A 345 6.57 14.36 -1.56
C GLU A 345 7.62 13.32 -2.02
N ALA A 346 7.65 12.15 -1.38
CA ALA A 346 8.53 11.07 -1.77
C ALA A 346 8.14 10.52 -3.16
N ASP A 347 6.87 10.24 -3.44
CA ASP A 347 6.36 9.76 -4.73
C ASP A 347 6.73 10.73 -5.87
N THR A 348 6.52 12.04 -5.64
CA THR A 348 6.84 13.07 -6.64
C THR A 348 8.32 13.05 -7.02
N ARG A 349 9.22 12.84 -6.07
CA ARG A 349 10.68 12.86 -6.28
C ARG A 349 11.24 11.51 -6.72
N ALA A 350 10.62 10.41 -6.30
CA ALA A 350 10.98 9.06 -6.75
C ALA A 350 10.68 8.84 -8.22
N LYS A 351 9.64 9.51 -8.74
CA LYS A 351 9.19 9.36 -10.13
C LYS A 351 10.27 9.75 -11.13
N ILE A 352 10.65 8.80 -11.99
CA ILE A 352 11.59 9.02 -13.11
C ILE A 352 10.78 9.42 -14.34
N SER A 353 10.96 10.65 -14.81
CA SER A 353 10.20 11.17 -15.94
C SER A 353 10.61 10.55 -17.28
N SER A 354 9.74 10.65 -18.27
CA SER A 354 10.05 10.25 -19.65
C SER A 354 11.21 11.06 -20.23
N ASN A 355 11.32 12.35 -19.88
CA ASN A 355 12.42 13.21 -20.33
C ASN A 355 13.77 12.80 -19.75
N GLU A 356 13.84 12.49 -18.45
CA GLU A 356 15.05 11.95 -17.82
C GLU A 356 15.46 10.61 -18.45
N THR A 357 14.48 9.72 -18.65
CA THR A 357 14.71 8.44 -19.32
C THR A 357 15.28 8.63 -20.71
N GLN A 358 14.71 9.57 -21.49
CA GLN A 358 15.17 9.88 -22.84
C GLN A 358 16.59 10.46 -22.84
N LEU A 359 16.90 11.38 -21.93
CA LEU A 359 18.23 11.96 -21.79
C LEU A 359 19.31 10.89 -21.50
N ILE A 360 19.00 9.91 -20.64
CA ILE A 360 19.91 8.78 -20.35
C ILE A 360 20.10 7.93 -21.62
N VAL A 361 19.03 7.67 -22.37
CA VAL A 361 19.12 6.90 -23.61
C VAL A 361 19.94 7.65 -24.67
N ASP A 362 19.74 8.96 -24.84
CA ASP A 362 20.48 9.79 -25.78
C ASP A 362 21.98 9.80 -25.45
N ARG A 363 22.32 9.91 -24.18
CA ARG A 363 23.72 9.84 -23.72
C ARG A 363 24.34 8.46 -23.97
N LEU A 364 23.57 7.39 -23.74
CA LEU A 364 24.02 6.03 -24.06
C LEU A 364 24.29 5.87 -25.55
N MET A 365 23.42 6.42 -26.42
CA MET A 365 23.58 6.43 -27.87
C MET A 365 24.85 7.18 -28.29
N ALA A 366 25.01 8.41 -27.77
CA ALA A 366 26.19 9.22 -28.08
C ALA A 366 27.51 8.54 -27.69
N LEU A 367 27.55 7.85 -26.54
CA LEU A 367 28.74 7.13 -26.06
C LEU A 367 28.99 5.84 -26.84
N SER A 368 27.95 5.13 -27.27
CA SER A 368 28.06 3.84 -27.97
C SER A 368 28.31 3.98 -29.48
N GLY A 369 28.07 5.16 -30.06
CA GLY A 369 28.07 5.36 -31.51
C GLY A 369 26.95 4.63 -32.27
N LEU A 370 25.97 4.08 -31.54
CA LEU A 370 24.85 3.33 -32.11
C LEU A 370 23.71 4.28 -32.49
N THR A 371 22.87 3.84 -33.40
CA THR A 371 21.66 4.58 -33.79
C THR A 371 20.42 4.04 -33.04
N TYR A 372 19.40 4.87 -32.87
CA TYR A 372 18.11 4.43 -32.31
C TYR A 372 17.59 3.17 -33.00
N THR A 373 17.69 3.10 -34.33
CA THR A 373 17.25 1.96 -35.13
C THR A 373 18.00 0.68 -34.83
N SER A 374 19.24 0.73 -34.34
CA SER A 374 20.01 -0.45 -33.98
C SER A 374 19.69 -0.96 -32.58
N LEU A 375 19.30 -0.10 -31.64
CA LEU A 375 18.99 -0.46 -30.27
C LEU A 375 17.49 -0.71 -30.00
N GLU A 376 16.59 0.05 -30.62
CA GLU A 376 15.15 -0.04 -30.31
C GLU A 376 14.46 -1.21 -30.99
N LYS A 377 13.51 -1.84 -30.27
CA LYS A 377 12.59 -2.83 -30.85
C LYS A 377 11.64 -2.13 -31.84
N ARG A 378 11.25 -2.80 -32.92
CA ARG A 378 10.28 -2.27 -33.91
C ARG A 378 8.99 -1.77 -33.26
N ARG A 379 8.52 -2.41 -32.20
CA ARG A 379 7.29 -2.04 -31.45
C ARG A 379 7.40 -0.71 -30.71
N SER A 380 8.62 -0.25 -30.39
CA SER A 380 8.86 1.02 -29.72
C SER A 380 8.99 2.19 -30.68
N ARG A 381 8.98 1.91 -31.99
CA ARG A 381 9.09 2.93 -33.03
C ARG A 381 7.71 3.35 -33.47
N ASN A 382 7.40 4.63 -33.37
CA ASN A 382 6.22 5.19 -34.00
C ASN A 382 6.64 5.89 -35.28
N PRO A 383 6.54 5.25 -36.48
CA PRO A 383 7.00 5.82 -37.73
C PRO A 383 6.14 7.01 -38.19
N PHE A 384 4.99 7.24 -37.54
CA PHE A 384 4.04 8.28 -37.94
C PHE A 384 3.92 9.43 -36.93
N GLY A 385 4.82 9.47 -35.93
CA GLY A 385 5.02 10.59 -35.02
C GLY A 385 3.73 11.21 -34.50
N GLY A 386 3.03 10.52 -33.62
CA GLY A 386 1.84 11.06 -33.01
C GLY A 386 1.42 10.26 -31.77
N GLY A 387 1.59 10.87 -30.64
CA GLY A 387 1.08 10.36 -29.36
C GLY A 387 1.14 11.45 -28.36
#